data_40783846438ade9166807c6e47b98823
#
_entry.id   40783846438ade9166807c6e47b98823
#
_cell.length_a   1.000
_cell.length_b   1.000
_cell.length_c   1.000
_cell.angle_alpha   90.00
_cell.angle_beta   90.00
_cell.angle_gamma   90.00
#
_symmetry.space_group_name_H-M   'P 1'
#
loop_
_entity.id
_entity.type
_entity.pdbx_description
1 polymer ?
#
loop_
_entity_poly.entity_id
_entity_poly.type
_entity_poly.pdbx_seq_one_letter_code
_entity_poly.pdbx_strand_id
1 'polypeptide(L)'
;MTALTRILFPLPDYRRTPWTLLQWWEARRLTYNLFVGGAGVMSLAVMALVSSLPPGAPGLGFKWWGGVLIYGVAANVGYTMGWLTEVGMRVLWEEEAPLAGPALFRQGLSFAVGLTLLPVPLAIFSWVMRLVTHLF
;
A
#
# COMPACT_ATOMS: atom_id res chain seq x y z
N MET A 1 -13.53 8.08 -18.61
CA MET A 1 -13.33 7.20 -17.42
C MET A 1 -13.58 5.77 -17.84
N THR A 2 -12.61 4.89 -17.66
CA THR A 2 -12.72 3.46 -18.01
C THR A 2 -13.68 2.74 -17.04
N ALA A 3 -14.28 1.60 -17.46
CA ALA A 3 -15.17 0.80 -16.60
C ALA A 3 -14.50 0.42 -15.27
N LEU A 4 -13.20 0.11 -15.29
CA LEU A 4 -12.39 -0.18 -14.11
C LEU A 4 -12.32 0.98 -13.11
N THR A 5 -12.20 2.22 -13.58
CA THR A 5 -12.19 3.39 -12.70
C THR A 5 -13.52 3.62 -12.01
N ARG A 6 -14.64 3.29 -12.64
CA ARG A 6 -15.98 3.38 -12.00
C ARG A 6 -16.19 2.30 -10.95
N ILE A 7 -15.66 1.09 -11.15
CA ILE A 7 -15.77 -0.01 -10.20
C ILE A 7 -14.87 0.22 -8.98
N LEU A 8 -13.63 0.64 -9.20
CA LEU A 8 -12.65 0.85 -8.14
C LEU A 8 -12.87 2.16 -7.38
N PHE A 9 -13.41 3.18 -8.05
CA PHE A 9 -13.57 4.52 -7.49
C PHE A 9 -14.99 5.07 -7.76
N PRO A 10 -16.07 4.37 -7.35
CA PRO A 10 -17.41 4.93 -7.47
C PRO A 10 -17.50 6.21 -6.65
N LEU A 11 -18.17 7.20 -7.21
CA LEU A 11 -18.46 8.43 -6.49
C LEU A 11 -19.35 8.11 -5.30
N PRO A 12 -19.10 8.65 -4.11
CA PRO A 12 -19.96 8.46 -2.96
C PRO A 12 -21.33 9.13 -3.19
N ASP A 13 -22.38 8.45 -2.74
CA ASP A 13 -23.76 8.92 -2.87
C ASP A 13 -24.01 10.21 -2.07
N TYR A 14 -25.01 10.99 -2.45
CA TYR A 14 -25.26 12.38 -2.04
C TYR A 14 -25.50 12.60 -0.53
N ARG A 15 -25.89 11.59 0.23
CA ARG A 15 -26.06 11.67 1.68
C ARG A 15 -24.83 11.19 2.42
N ARG A 16 -23.88 12.10 2.67
CA ARG A 16 -22.65 11.79 3.38
C ARG A 16 -22.77 11.94 4.88
N THR A 17 -23.38 10.97 5.49
CA THR A 17 -23.28 10.80 6.95
C THR A 17 -21.92 10.15 7.29
N PRO A 18 -21.38 10.35 8.50
CA PRO A 18 -20.16 9.63 8.92
C PRO A 18 -20.27 8.11 8.73
N TRP A 19 -21.47 7.55 8.85
CA TRP A 19 -21.76 6.14 8.64
C TRP A 19 -21.61 5.71 7.17
N THR A 20 -22.17 6.48 6.23
CA THR A 20 -22.05 6.17 4.80
C THR A 20 -20.61 6.33 4.31
N LEU A 21 -19.85 7.27 4.87
CA LEU A 21 -18.41 7.41 4.61
C LEU A 21 -17.65 6.17 5.10
N LEU A 22 -17.91 5.74 6.32
CA LEU A 22 -17.28 4.53 6.87
C LEU A 22 -17.58 3.30 5.99
N GLN A 23 -18.86 3.09 5.62
CA GLN A 23 -19.23 1.98 4.74
C GLN A 23 -18.52 2.05 3.38
N TRP A 24 -18.37 3.24 2.81
CA TRP A 24 -17.66 3.44 1.55
C TRP A 24 -16.19 3.02 1.66
N TRP A 25 -15.51 3.36 2.75
CA TRP A 25 -14.13 2.98 3.02
C TRP A 25 -14.00 1.48 3.32
N GLU A 26 -14.84 0.94 4.19
CA GLU A 26 -14.78 -0.49 4.56
C GLU A 26 -15.02 -1.42 3.36
N ALA A 27 -15.91 -1.05 2.45
CA ALA A 27 -16.11 -1.80 1.21
C ALA A 27 -14.85 -1.90 0.33
N ARG A 28 -13.87 -0.99 0.51
CA ARG A 28 -12.62 -0.94 -0.24
C ARG A 28 -11.41 -1.47 0.52
N ARG A 29 -11.57 -1.75 1.80
CA ARG A 29 -10.48 -2.29 2.63
C ARG A 29 -9.94 -3.60 2.08
N LEU A 30 -10.82 -4.49 1.62
CA LEU A 30 -10.40 -5.75 1.00
C LEU A 30 -9.57 -5.50 -0.26
N THR A 31 -10.05 -4.62 -1.14
CA THR A 31 -9.33 -4.24 -2.38
C THR A 31 -7.96 -3.65 -2.05
N TYR A 32 -7.88 -2.73 -1.10
CA TYR A 32 -6.63 -2.16 -0.63
C TYR A 32 -5.64 -3.24 -0.16
N ASN A 33 -6.11 -4.14 0.72
CA ASN A 33 -5.28 -5.22 1.27
C ASN A 33 -4.83 -6.23 0.20
N LEU A 34 -5.65 -6.50 -0.81
CA LEU A 34 -5.27 -7.37 -1.93
C LEU A 34 -4.15 -6.74 -2.78
N PHE A 35 -4.23 -5.44 -3.08
CA PHE A 35 -3.18 -4.76 -3.83
C PHE A 35 -1.87 -4.65 -3.04
N VAL A 36 -1.94 -4.23 -1.79
CA VAL A 36 -0.76 -4.10 -0.91
C VAL A 36 -0.17 -5.47 -0.60
N GLY A 37 -1.01 -6.46 -0.29
CA GLY A 37 -0.58 -7.84 -0.04
C GLY A 37 0.04 -8.50 -1.28
N GLY A 38 -0.58 -8.33 -2.45
CA GLY A 38 -0.04 -8.82 -3.73
C GLY A 38 1.32 -8.21 -4.06
N ALA A 39 1.45 -6.87 -3.89
CA ALA A 39 2.74 -6.19 -4.02
C ALA A 39 3.77 -6.72 -3.02
N GLY A 40 3.35 -7.03 -1.77
CA GLY A 40 4.20 -7.61 -0.74
C GLY A 40 4.71 -8.99 -1.11
N VAL A 41 3.84 -9.88 -1.58
CA VAL A 41 4.22 -11.22 -2.06
C VAL A 41 5.21 -11.11 -3.22
N MET A 42 4.95 -10.22 -4.19
CA MET A 42 5.84 -10.00 -5.31
C MET A 42 7.21 -9.46 -4.85
N SER A 43 7.21 -8.50 -3.93
CA SER A 43 8.44 -7.94 -3.35
C SER A 43 9.28 -9.03 -2.66
N LEU A 44 8.65 -9.86 -1.83
CA LEU A 44 9.33 -10.98 -1.14
C LEU A 44 9.87 -12.01 -2.14
N ALA A 45 9.10 -12.35 -3.18
CA ALA A 45 9.53 -13.30 -4.20
C ALA A 45 10.77 -12.79 -4.96
N VAL A 46 10.78 -11.51 -5.36
CA VAL A 46 11.94 -10.90 -6.02
C VAL A 46 13.14 -10.84 -5.08
N MET A 47 12.96 -10.46 -3.82
CA MET A 47 14.03 -10.45 -2.83
C MET A 47 14.63 -11.85 -2.60
N ALA A 48 13.79 -12.87 -2.50
CA ALA A 48 14.23 -14.26 -2.37
C ALA A 48 15.03 -14.70 -3.60
N LEU A 49 14.54 -14.40 -4.81
CA LEU A 49 15.23 -14.70 -6.06
C LEU A 49 16.60 -14.01 -6.12
N VAL A 50 16.64 -12.70 -5.88
CA VAL A 50 17.89 -11.91 -5.95
C VAL A 50 18.90 -12.35 -4.89
N SER A 51 18.45 -12.76 -3.70
CA SER A 51 19.35 -13.29 -2.66
C SER A 51 19.91 -14.66 -2.99
N SER A 52 19.24 -15.45 -3.83
CA SER A 52 19.74 -16.76 -4.28
C SER A 52 20.73 -16.70 -5.45
N LEU A 53 20.80 -15.55 -6.15
CA LEU A 53 21.73 -15.37 -7.26
C LEU A 53 23.18 -15.19 -6.76
N PRO A 54 24.19 -15.77 -7.47
CA PRO A 54 25.61 -15.57 -7.15
C PRO A 54 26.05 -14.10 -7.37
N PRO A 55 26.93 -13.54 -6.53
CA PRO A 55 27.33 -14.07 -5.22
C PRO A 55 26.18 -14.02 -4.23
N GLY A 56 25.93 -15.16 -3.55
CA GLY A 56 24.79 -15.33 -2.65
C GLY A 56 24.76 -14.34 -1.48
N ALA A 57 23.59 -14.08 -0.94
CA ALA A 57 23.40 -13.32 0.28
C ALA A 57 22.78 -14.21 1.37
N PRO A 58 22.87 -13.81 2.66
CA PRO A 58 22.09 -14.48 3.70
C PRO A 58 20.62 -14.48 3.31
N GLY A 59 19.97 -15.66 3.34
CA GLY A 59 18.56 -15.80 2.99
C GLY A 59 17.64 -14.96 3.90
N LEU A 60 16.38 -14.84 3.49
CA LEU A 60 15.34 -14.20 4.28
C LEU A 60 15.11 -15.02 5.56
N GLY A 61 15.70 -14.60 6.67
CA GLY A 61 15.54 -15.25 7.97
C GLY A 61 14.22 -14.89 8.66
N PHE A 62 13.94 -15.54 9.79
CA PHE A 62 12.71 -15.33 10.58
C PHE A 62 12.43 -13.86 10.95
N LYS A 63 13.46 -13.04 11.09
CA LYS A 63 13.33 -11.60 11.39
C LYS A 63 12.53 -10.81 10.34
N TRP A 64 12.51 -11.26 9.09
CA TRP A 64 11.74 -10.60 8.02
C TRP A 64 10.23 -10.73 8.21
N TRP A 65 9.73 -11.82 8.82
CA TRP A 65 8.31 -11.98 9.09
C TRP A 65 7.79 -10.95 10.08
N GLY A 66 8.59 -10.59 11.08
CA GLY A 66 8.26 -9.50 11.99
C GLY A 66 8.09 -8.18 11.26
N GLY A 67 8.99 -7.85 10.33
CA GLY A 67 8.89 -6.66 9.48
C GLY A 67 7.64 -6.65 8.61
N VAL A 68 7.30 -7.78 7.99
CA VAL A 68 6.08 -7.93 7.17
C VAL A 68 4.82 -7.69 7.99
N LEU A 69 4.74 -8.26 9.21
CA LEU A 69 3.59 -8.08 10.10
C LEU A 69 3.46 -6.61 10.55
N ILE A 70 4.56 -6.00 11.01
CA ILE A 70 4.58 -4.60 11.43
C ILE A 70 4.16 -3.70 10.26
N TYR A 71 4.68 -3.95 9.07
CA TYR A 71 4.30 -3.19 7.88
C TYR A 71 2.82 -3.36 7.54
N GLY A 72 2.29 -4.58 7.57
CA GLY A 72 0.88 -4.86 7.31
C GLY A 72 -0.06 -4.12 8.28
N VAL A 73 0.31 -4.10 9.57
CA VAL A 73 -0.43 -3.31 10.57
C VAL A 73 -0.33 -1.82 10.28
N ALA A 74 0.87 -1.29 10.02
CA ALA A 74 1.08 0.12 9.72
C ALA A 74 0.33 0.56 8.45
N ALA A 75 0.29 -0.26 7.41
CA ALA A 75 -0.47 0.00 6.19
C ALA A 75 -1.98 0.10 6.46
N ASN A 76 -2.53 -0.79 7.32
CA ASN A 76 -3.93 -0.73 7.72
C ASN A 76 -4.25 0.45 8.65
N VAL A 77 -3.32 0.84 9.52
CA VAL A 77 -3.44 2.09 10.30
C VAL A 77 -3.47 3.29 9.36
N GLY A 78 -2.54 3.37 8.39
CA GLY A 78 -2.54 4.43 7.37
C GLY A 78 -3.84 4.48 6.56
N TYR A 79 -4.39 3.32 6.19
CA TYR A 79 -5.71 3.24 5.57
C TYR A 79 -6.82 3.86 6.45
N THR A 80 -6.82 3.51 7.73
CA THR A 80 -7.79 4.03 8.70
C THR A 80 -7.66 5.55 8.87
N MET A 81 -6.45 6.09 8.84
CA MET A 81 -6.22 7.54 8.86
C MET A 81 -6.85 8.25 7.66
N GLY A 82 -6.94 7.59 6.49
CA GLY A 82 -7.58 8.14 5.29
C GLY A 82 -9.06 8.48 5.52
N TRP A 83 -9.85 7.55 6.08
CA TRP A 83 -11.26 7.81 6.36
C TRP A 83 -11.45 8.76 7.56
N LEU A 84 -10.58 8.70 8.58
CA LEU A 84 -10.60 9.66 9.69
C LEU A 84 -10.39 11.09 9.19
N THR A 85 -9.48 11.28 8.23
CA THR A 85 -9.24 12.58 7.59
C THR A 85 -10.50 13.07 6.86
N GLU A 86 -11.18 12.20 6.10
CA GLU A 86 -12.40 12.58 5.38
C GLU A 86 -13.55 12.93 6.35
N VAL A 87 -13.72 12.15 7.42
CA VAL A 87 -14.69 12.44 8.48
C VAL A 87 -14.35 13.76 9.19
N GLY A 88 -13.06 13.98 9.50
CA GLY A 88 -12.59 15.23 10.09
C GLY A 88 -12.87 16.44 9.20
N MET A 89 -12.61 16.35 7.89
CA MET A 89 -12.97 17.40 6.93
C MET A 89 -14.47 17.66 6.96
N ARG A 90 -15.29 16.61 7.02
CA ARG A 90 -16.75 16.75 7.08
C ARG A 90 -17.25 17.44 8.35
N VAL A 91 -16.61 17.16 9.48
CA VAL A 91 -16.97 17.82 10.76
C VAL A 91 -16.58 19.30 10.77
N LEU A 92 -15.46 19.65 10.09
CA LEU A 92 -14.95 21.02 10.08
C LEU A 92 -15.62 21.91 9.03
N TRP A 93 -15.98 21.36 7.87
CA TRP A 93 -16.52 22.13 6.72
C TRP A 93 -17.96 21.77 6.36
N GLU A 94 -18.59 20.88 7.13
CA GLU A 94 -19.99 20.44 6.94
C GLU A 94 -20.32 20.05 5.49
N GLU A 95 -21.29 20.74 4.86
CA GLU A 95 -21.73 20.46 3.49
C GLU A 95 -20.74 20.93 2.42
N GLU A 96 -19.88 21.88 2.75
CA GLU A 96 -18.84 22.41 1.85
C GLU A 96 -17.60 21.51 1.77
N ALA A 97 -17.52 20.44 2.59
CA ALA A 97 -16.40 19.52 2.58
C ALA A 97 -16.18 18.89 1.19
N PRO A 98 -14.95 18.95 0.64
CA PRO A 98 -14.66 18.39 -0.68
C PRO A 98 -14.83 16.88 -0.73
N LEU A 99 -15.08 16.32 -1.93
CA LEU A 99 -15.11 14.88 -2.20
C LEU A 99 -13.69 14.29 -2.16
N ALA A 100 -13.10 14.20 -0.95
CA ALA A 100 -11.71 13.80 -0.78
C ALA A 100 -11.49 12.27 -0.82
N GLY A 101 -12.51 11.46 -0.46
CA GLY A 101 -12.38 10.00 -0.33
C GLY A 101 -11.73 9.29 -1.51
N PRO A 102 -12.23 9.44 -2.75
CA PRO A 102 -11.63 8.79 -3.92
C PRO A 102 -10.19 9.24 -4.20
N ALA A 103 -9.88 10.52 -3.94
CA ALA A 103 -8.52 11.05 -4.10
C ALA A 103 -7.58 10.51 -3.04
N LEU A 104 -7.99 10.54 -1.77
CA LEU A 104 -7.25 9.99 -0.63
C LEU A 104 -7.01 8.49 -0.80
N PHE A 105 -8.05 7.74 -1.20
CA PHE A 105 -7.92 6.30 -1.43
C PHE A 105 -6.90 6.01 -2.54
N ARG A 106 -6.98 6.70 -3.67
CA ARG A 106 -6.05 6.51 -4.79
C ARG A 106 -4.62 6.85 -4.41
N GLN A 107 -4.41 7.99 -3.75
CA GLN A 107 -3.08 8.42 -3.32
C GLN A 107 -2.52 7.48 -2.25
N GLY A 108 -3.33 7.12 -1.24
CA GLY A 108 -2.95 6.20 -0.19
C GLY A 108 -2.60 4.81 -0.72
N LEU A 109 -3.41 4.28 -1.66
CA LEU A 109 -3.14 3.00 -2.30
C LEU A 109 -1.84 3.05 -3.11
N SER A 110 -1.65 4.08 -3.94
CA SER A 110 -0.44 4.24 -4.75
C SER A 110 0.82 4.37 -3.89
N PHE A 111 0.73 5.14 -2.81
CA PHE A 111 1.82 5.29 -1.84
C PHE A 111 2.14 3.97 -1.13
N ALA A 112 1.13 3.25 -0.63
CA ALA A 112 1.31 1.98 0.06
C ALA A 112 1.92 0.91 -0.87
N VAL A 113 1.43 0.79 -2.10
CA VAL A 113 1.98 -0.14 -3.10
C VAL A 113 3.42 0.24 -3.46
N GLY A 114 3.69 1.53 -3.70
CA GLY A 114 5.04 2.02 -3.98
C GLY A 114 6.03 1.72 -2.85
N LEU A 115 5.61 1.96 -1.61
CA LEU A 115 6.42 1.66 -0.43
C LEU A 115 6.66 0.15 -0.25
N THR A 116 5.64 -0.67 -0.54
CA THR A 116 5.73 -2.14 -0.50
C THR A 116 6.71 -2.68 -1.55
N LEU A 117 6.83 -2.04 -2.70
CA LEU A 117 7.75 -2.43 -3.78
C LEU A 117 9.16 -1.85 -3.62
N LEU A 118 9.35 -0.88 -2.73
CA LEU A 118 10.65 -0.22 -2.50
C LEU A 118 11.80 -1.19 -2.15
N PRO A 119 11.60 -2.30 -1.41
CA PRO A 119 12.65 -3.28 -1.19
C PRO A 119 13.20 -3.93 -2.47
N VAL A 120 12.41 -3.97 -3.57
CA VAL A 120 12.83 -4.60 -4.84
C VAL A 120 14.05 -3.89 -5.46
N PRO A 121 14.00 -2.58 -5.77
CA PRO A 121 15.17 -1.89 -6.29
C PRO A 121 16.36 -1.92 -5.32
N LEU A 122 16.12 -1.89 -4.01
CA LEU A 122 17.20 -1.99 -3.02
C LEU A 122 17.87 -3.37 -3.03
N ALA A 123 17.10 -4.45 -3.20
CA ALA A 123 17.64 -5.80 -3.31
C ALA A 123 18.49 -5.96 -4.60
N ILE A 124 17.98 -5.45 -5.72
CA ILE A 124 18.71 -5.47 -6.99
C ILE A 124 20.02 -4.66 -6.89
N PHE A 125 19.95 -3.46 -6.32
CA PHE A 125 21.13 -2.63 -6.09
C PHE A 125 22.17 -3.34 -5.21
N SER A 126 21.72 -3.94 -4.10
CA SER A 126 22.58 -4.71 -3.21
C SER A 126 23.25 -5.90 -3.92
N TRP A 127 22.52 -6.57 -4.81
CA TRP A 127 23.08 -7.66 -5.62
C TRP A 127 24.16 -7.14 -6.60
N VAL A 128 23.90 -6.06 -7.30
CA VAL A 128 24.89 -5.42 -8.20
C VAL A 128 26.14 -5.03 -7.43
N MET A 129 26.01 -4.45 -6.25
CA MET A 129 27.17 -4.12 -5.41
C MET A 129 27.97 -5.35 -5.00
N ARG A 130 27.32 -6.47 -4.66
CA ARG A 130 28.01 -7.73 -4.39
C ARG A 130 28.76 -8.27 -5.61
N LEU A 131 28.15 -8.17 -6.81
CA LEU A 131 28.85 -8.55 -8.04
C LEU A 131 30.14 -7.74 -8.24
N VAL A 132 30.06 -6.41 -8.11
CA VAL A 132 31.22 -5.52 -8.24
C VAL A 132 32.31 -5.89 -7.23
N THR A 133 31.96 -6.03 -5.95
CA THR A 133 32.93 -6.36 -4.89
C THR A 133 33.51 -7.79 -5.01
N HIS A 134 32.87 -8.66 -5.76
CA HIS A 134 33.36 -10.04 -5.99
C HIS A 134 34.31 -10.12 -7.21
N LEU A 135 34.20 -9.14 -8.13
CA LEU A 135 35.02 -9.08 -9.34
C LEU A 135 36.34 -8.31 -9.14
N PHE A 136 36.38 -7.46 -8.13
CA PHE A 136 37.54 -6.61 -7.78
C PHE A 136 38.00 -6.90 -6.34
#